data_f4b8bcd938c9056d8ba4be2223c5d18c
#
_entry.id   f4b8bcd938c9056d8ba4be2223c5d18c
#
_cell.length_a   1.000
_cell.length_b   1.000
_cell.length_c   1.000
_cell.angle_alpha   90.00
_cell.angle_beta   90.00
_cell.angle_gamma   90.00
#
_symmetry.space_group_name_H-M   'P 1'
#
loop_
_entity.id
_entity.type
_entity.pdbx_description
1 polymer ?
#
loop_
_entity_poly.entity_id
_entity_poly.type
_entity_poly.pdbx_seq_one_letter_code
_entity_poly.pdbx_strand_id
1 'polypeptide(L)' 'MTANTQSKETILLADDEASIRRILETRLSMIGYQVVTARDGNEALDLFRRYEPDLVVLDVMMPKLDGYGVIQ' A
#
# COMPACT_ATOMS: atom_id res chain seq x y z
N MET A 1 -20.94 -0.74 -17.90
CA MET A 1 -20.60 -0.86 -17.61
C MET A 1 -20.16 -1.55 -17.07
N THR A 2 -20.07 -1.68 -16.88
CA THR A 2 -19.79 -2.63 -16.38
C THR A 2 -18.52 -3.03 -16.49
N ALA A 3 -18.05 -2.84 -17.42
CA ALA A 3 -16.81 -3.22 -17.62
C ALA A 3 -15.93 -2.77 -16.61
N ASN A 4 -16.07 -1.69 -16.19
CA ASN A 4 -15.19 -1.22 -15.31
C ASN A 4 -15.18 -1.95 -14.11
N THR A 5 -16.05 -2.70 -13.85
CA THR A 5 -16.06 -3.35 -12.65
C THR A 5 -14.92 -4.29 -12.58
N GLN A 6 -14.36 -4.70 -13.65
CA GLN A 6 -13.33 -5.57 -13.48
C GLN A 6 -12.08 -4.89 -13.47
N SER A 7 -12.01 -3.66 -13.64
CA SER A 7 -10.78 -3.01 -13.66
C SER A 7 -10.46 -2.41 -12.37
N LYS A 8 -10.55 -3.12 -11.29
CA LYS A 8 -10.18 -2.58 -10.05
C LYS A 8 -8.74 -2.29 -10.08
N GLU A 9 -8.37 -1.11 -9.67
CA GLU A 9 -6.98 -0.77 -9.59
C GLU A 9 -6.39 -1.37 -8.36
N THR A 10 -5.16 -1.79 -8.41
CA THR A 10 -4.48 -2.42 -7.30
C THR A 10 -3.55 -1.44 -6.61
N ILE A 11 -3.66 -1.37 -5.30
CA ILE A 11 -2.82 -0.50 -4.50
C ILE A 11 -1.99 -1.37 -3.59
N LEU A 12 -0.68 -1.14 -3.57
CA LEU A 12 0.20 -1.82 -2.65
C LEU A 12 0.41 -0.88 -1.48
N LEU A 13 0.02 -1.28 -0.29
CA LEU A 13 0.10 -0.45 0.88
C LEU A 13 1.16 -1.00 1.81
N ALA A 14 2.22 -0.27 2.05
CA ALA A 14 3.29 -0.72 2.92
C ALA A 14 3.35 0.12 4.18
N ASP A 15 3.21 -0.50 5.34
CA ASP A 15 3.20 0.21 6.59
C ASP A 15 3.57 -0.81 7.66
N ASP A 16 4.51 -0.49 8.53
CA ASP A 16 4.94 -1.43 9.54
C ASP A 16 4.03 -1.44 10.76
N GLU A 17 3.07 -0.55 10.84
CA GLU A 17 2.15 -0.54 11.96
C GLU A 17 0.87 -1.25 11.54
N ALA A 18 0.60 -2.39 12.13
CA ALA A 18 -0.52 -3.21 11.72
C ALA A 18 -1.87 -2.54 11.83
N SER A 19 -2.09 -1.76 12.87
CA SER A 19 -3.40 -1.14 13.03
C SER A 19 -3.66 -0.09 11.95
N ILE A 20 -2.65 0.69 11.61
CA ILE A 20 -2.83 1.71 10.59
C ILE A 20 -3.00 1.02 9.25
N ARG A 21 -2.22 -0.03 9.00
CA ARG A 21 -2.31 -0.75 7.75
C ARG A 21 -3.71 -1.31 7.56
N ARG A 22 -4.30 -1.84 8.63
CA ARG A 22 -5.62 -2.40 8.52
C ARG A 22 -6.67 -1.33 8.27
N ILE A 23 -6.55 -0.18 8.91
CA ILE A 23 -7.52 0.88 8.71
C ILE A 23 -7.48 1.37 7.27
N LEU A 24 -6.27 1.57 6.76
CA LEU A 24 -6.16 2.08 5.40
C LEU A 24 -6.62 1.03 4.39
N GLU A 25 -6.32 -0.23 4.65
CA GLU A 25 -6.72 -1.28 3.75
C GLU A 25 -8.24 -1.33 3.70
N THR A 26 -8.90 -1.22 4.84
CA THR A 26 -10.34 -1.26 4.88
C THR A 26 -10.94 -0.09 4.11
N ARG A 27 -10.40 1.10 4.33
CA ARG A 27 -10.96 2.26 3.67
C ARG A 27 -10.76 2.22 2.17
N LEU A 28 -9.60 1.81 1.73
CA LEU A 28 -9.33 1.77 0.30
C LEU A 28 -10.16 0.68 -0.37
N SER A 29 -10.37 -0.42 0.34
CA SER A 29 -11.18 -1.48 -0.23
C SER A 29 -12.62 -1.04 -0.36
N MET A 30 -13.10 -0.24 0.59
CA MET A 30 -14.47 0.22 0.53
C MET A 30 -14.68 1.18 -0.63
N ILE A 31 -13.65 1.87 -1.04
CA ILE A 31 -13.77 2.78 -2.16
C ILE A 31 -13.78 2.01 -3.45
N GLY A 32 -13.29 0.79 -3.45
CA GLY A 32 -13.30 -0.01 -4.66
C GLY A 32 -11.96 -0.49 -5.14
N TYR A 33 -10.90 -0.23 -4.41
CA TYR A 33 -9.59 -0.66 -4.86
C TYR A 33 -9.29 -2.07 -4.36
N GLN A 34 -8.39 -2.73 -5.04
CA GLN A 34 -7.89 -4.00 -4.58
C GLN A 34 -6.62 -3.67 -3.84
N VAL A 35 -6.51 -4.04 -2.59
CA VAL A 35 -5.39 -3.64 -1.77
C VAL A 35 -4.53 -4.83 -1.39
N VAL A 36 -3.23 -4.69 -1.57
CA VAL A 36 -2.26 -5.70 -1.19
C VAL A 36 -1.40 -5.04 -0.14
N THR A 37 -1.20 -5.67 1.00
CA THR A 37 -0.48 -5.01 2.08
C THR A 37 0.86 -5.64 2.33
N ALA A 38 1.83 -4.84 2.76
CA ALA A 38 3.17 -5.29 3.09
C ALA A 38 3.55 -4.73 4.43
N ARG A 39 4.30 -5.48 5.22
CA ARG A 39 4.71 -5.05 6.53
C ARG A 39 6.03 -4.31 6.50
N ASP A 40 6.82 -4.50 5.51
CA ASP A 40 8.11 -3.85 5.44
C ASP A 40 8.54 -3.71 3.99
N GLY A 41 9.67 -3.12 3.79
CA GLY A 41 10.13 -2.83 2.44
C GLY A 41 10.45 -4.06 1.62
N ASN A 42 10.94 -5.12 2.25
CA ASN A 42 11.28 -6.30 1.51
C ASN A 42 10.01 -6.97 1.00
N GLU A 43 9.00 -7.03 1.84
CA GLU A 43 7.76 -7.64 1.44
C GLU A 43 7.11 -6.76 0.37
N ALA A 44 7.21 -5.44 0.52
CA ALA A 44 6.63 -4.54 -0.45
C ALA A 44 7.25 -4.74 -1.82
N LEU A 45 8.56 -4.92 -1.85
CA LEU A 45 9.23 -5.09 -3.14
C LEU A 45 8.81 -6.40 -3.79
N ASP A 46 8.69 -7.46 -2.99
CA ASP A 46 8.30 -8.73 -3.52
C ASP A 46 6.87 -8.66 -4.07
N LEU A 47 5.98 -8.00 -3.36
CA LEU A 47 4.62 -7.88 -3.80
C LEU A 47 4.49 -6.96 -5.00
N PHE A 48 5.37 -5.96 -5.06
CA PHE A 48 5.33 -5.05 -6.19
C PHE A 48 5.63 -5.84 -7.47
N ARG A 49 6.58 -6.73 -7.41
CA ARG A 49 6.92 -7.51 -8.58
C ARG A 49 5.84 -8.50 -8.93
N ARG A 50 5.18 -9.03 -7.92
CA ARG A 50 4.19 -10.05 -8.15
C ARG A 50 2.88 -9.51 -8.65
N TYR A 51 2.43 -8.40 -8.08
CA TYR A 51 1.13 -7.87 -8.40
C TYR A 51 1.14 -6.68 -9.36
N GLU A 52 2.27 -6.08 -9.58
CA GLU A 52 2.39 -4.93 -10.45
C GLU A 52 1.31 -3.90 -10.16
N PRO A 53 1.26 -3.37 -8.95
CA PRO A 53 0.19 -2.48 -8.56
C PRO A 53 0.20 -1.17 -9.33
N ASP A 54 -0.96 -0.55 -9.40
CA ASP A 54 -1.09 0.72 -10.08
C ASP A 54 -0.58 1.85 -9.21
N LEU A 55 -0.60 1.67 -7.90
CA LEU A 55 -0.17 2.72 -7.00
C LEU A 55 0.48 2.09 -5.79
N VAL A 56 1.53 2.69 -5.29
CA VAL A 56 2.20 2.22 -4.08
C VAL A 56 2.12 3.30 -3.04
N VAL A 57 1.60 2.95 -1.86
CA VAL A 57 1.50 3.90 -0.76
C VAL A 57 2.45 3.44 0.31
N LEU A 58 3.44 4.26 0.64
CA LEU A 58 4.40 3.91 1.66
C LEU A 58 4.21 4.78 2.87
N ASP A 59 4.40 4.20 4.03
CA ASP A 59 4.28 4.95 5.25
C ASP A 59 5.58 5.67 5.47
N VAL A 60 5.56 6.96 5.27
CA VAL A 60 6.73 7.75 5.47
C VAL A 60 7.05 7.95 6.90
N MET A 61 6.23 7.48 7.80
CA MET A 61 6.50 7.66 9.18
C MET A 61 7.32 6.51 9.72
N MET A 62 7.70 5.60 8.90
CA MET A 62 8.48 4.49 9.40
C MET A 62 9.78 4.97 9.95
N PRO A 63 10.15 4.48 11.07
CA PRO A 63 11.34 4.92 11.77
C PRO A 63 12.58 4.96 10.95
N LYS A 64 12.71 4.06 10.07
CA LYS A 64 13.88 4.10 9.37
C LYS A 64 13.97 5.21 8.49
N LEU A 65 12.95 5.78 8.17
CA LEU A 65 13.01 6.81 7.26
C LEU A 65 13.28 8.03 7.90
N ASP A 66 13.44 7.97 8.94
CA ASP A 66 13.60 9.05 9.73
C ASP A 66 14.65 9.78 9.20
N GLY A 67 15.44 9.15 8.68
CA GLY A 67 16.50 9.85 8.25
C GLY A 67 15.95 10.84 7.43
N TYR A 68 14.99 10.55 7.05
CA TYR A 68 14.32 11.27 6.33
C TYR A 68 14.03 12.45 6.99
N GLY A 69 13.76 12.31 8.04
CA GLY A 69 13.45 13.41 8.75
C GLY A 69 14.38 14.32 8.30
N VAL A 70 15.18 13.77 7.73
CA VAL A 70 15.97 14.50 7.46
C VAL A 70 15.64 15.13 6.31
N ILE A 71 15.04 14.64 5.71
CA ILE A 71 14.74 15.17 4.60
C ILE A 71 14.17 16.33 4.70
N GLN A 72 13.95 16.37 5.40
CA GLN A 72 13.44 17.36 5.62
C GLN A 72 13.98 18.22 5.52
#